data_c5b12a94976d432a97115ad14d783266
#
_entry.id   c5b12a94976d432a97115ad14d783266
#
_cell.length_a   1.000
_cell.length_b   1.000
_cell.length_c   1.000
_cell.angle_alpha   90.00
_cell.angle_beta   90.00
_cell.angle_gamma   90.00
#
_symmetry.space_group_name_H-M   'P 1'
#
loop_
_entity.id
_entity.type
_entity.pdbx_description
1 polymer ?
#
loop_
_entity_poly.entity_id
_entity_poly.type
_entity_poly.pdbx_seq_one_letter_code
_entity_poly.pdbx_strand_id
1 'polypeptide(L)'
;MSFGIIGIGILLIYHSVAYPQAEKEALLKKQAQAEVAADSENYIIGPEDILYIHVWKEETLTKTVSVRMDGKISVPLIDEIQAAGLTPLQLKEKLTERLKEFVEAPNVTVIVMEANSFKVYVSGQVKAPGVYRLRSETSLAQLISMVGGFTEWANQSKIIIIRKEDGKEKRITVNYKKIIKGEDLGLNLTLKAGDTIIVP
;
A
#
# COMPACT_ATOMS: atom_id res chain seq x y z
N MET A 1 -63.13 -17.99 39.91
CA MET A 1 -61.67 -18.29 40.07
C MET A 1 -60.98 -17.83 38.79
N SER A 2 -60.35 -16.65 38.86
CA SER A 2 -59.68 -16.03 37.72
C SER A 2 -58.21 -15.87 38.09
N PHE A 3 -57.32 -16.59 37.40
CA PHE A 3 -55.90 -16.48 37.54
C PHE A 3 -55.38 -15.44 36.55
N GLY A 4 -54.90 -14.31 37.07
CA GLY A 4 -54.24 -13.30 36.32
C GLY A 4 -52.73 -13.67 36.15
N ILE A 5 -52.28 -13.73 34.88
CA ILE A 5 -50.85 -13.88 34.54
C ILE A 5 -50.23 -12.49 34.47
N ILE A 6 -49.35 -12.19 35.41
CA ILE A 6 -48.53 -10.98 35.40
C ILE A 6 -47.34 -11.25 34.50
N GLY A 7 -47.36 -10.63 33.30
CA GLY A 7 -46.21 -10.64 32.40
C GLY A 7 -45.15 -9.61 32.85
N ILE A 8 -44.00 -10.08 33.33
CA ILE A 8 -42.87 -9.23 33.64
C ILE A 8 -42.14 -8.94 32.32
N GLY A 9 -42.36 -7.73 31.77
CA GLY A 9 -41.61 -7.22 30.64
C GLY A 9 -40.20 -6.78 31.10
N ILE A 10 -39.19 -7.54 30.71
CA ILE A 10 -37.81 -7.13 30.89
C ILE A 10 -37.49 -6.08 29.85
N LEU A 11 -37.44 -4.81 30.27
CA LEU A 11 -37.01 -3.69 29.48
C LEU A 11 -35.48 -3.71 29.39
N LEU A 12 -34.93 -4.26 28.30
CA LEU A 12 -33.52 -4.16 27.99
C LEU A 12 -33.16 -2.71 27.58
N ILE A 13 -32.64 -1.97 28.55
CA ILE A 13 -32.13 -0.62 28.32
C ILE A 13 -30.78 -0.77 27.64
N TYR A 14 -30.75 -0.62 26.32
CA TYR A 14 -29.49 -0.44 25.58
C TYR A 14 -28.88 0.93 25.94
N HIS A 15 -27.93 0.95 26.85
CA HIS A 15 -27.10 2.11 27.06
C HIS A 15 -26.17 2.26 25.84
N SER A 16 -26.54 3.06 24.87
CA SER A 16 -25.62 3.53 23.83
C SER A 16 -24.63 4.46 24.50
N VAL A 17 -23.42 3.97 24.74
CA VAL A 17 -22.29 4.81 25.20
C VAL A 17 -21.95 5.75 24.04
N ALA A 18 -22.47 6.97 24.11
CA ALA A 18 -22.09 8.03 23.18
C ALA A 18 -20.68 8.52 23.59
N TYR A 19 -19.68 8.04 22.88
CA TYR A 19 -18.32 8.60 23.03
C TYR A 19 -18.31 10.07 22.59
N PRO A 20 -17.65 10.97 23.33
CA PRO A 20 -17.48 12.34 22.90
C PRO A 20 -16.85 12.38 21.49
N GLN A 21 -17.36 13.25 20.63
CA GLN A 21 -16.96 13.31 19.21
C GLN A 21 -15.45 13.46 19.03
N ALA A 22 -14.79 14.21 19.93
CA ALA A 22 -13.34 14.38 19.98
C ALA A 22 -12.57 13.07 20.26
N GLU A 23 -13.11 12.19 21.10
CA GLU A 23 -12.49 10.92 21.45
C GLU A 23 -12.61 9.91 20.30
N LYS A 24 -13.73 9.95 19.59
CA LYS A 24 -13.96 9.17 18.36
C LYS A 24 -13.04 9.61 17.23
N GLU A 25 -12.83 10.89 17.04
CA GLU A 25 -11.89 11.43 16.05
C GLU A 25 -10.44 11.09 16.41
N ALA A 26 -10.07 11.15 17.68
CA ALA A 26 -8.74 10.76 18.16
C ALA A 26 -8.49 9.27 17.96
N LEU A 27 -9.50 8.42 18.21
CA LEU A 27 -9.43 6.98 18.00
C LEU A 27 -9.31 6.64 16.50
N LEU A 28 -10.09 7.30 15.64
CA LEU A 28 -10.02 7.16 14.18
C LEU A 28 -8.66 7.60 13.63
N LYS A 29 -8.11 8.72 14.12
CA LYS A 29 -6.76 9.18 13.77
C LYS A 29 -5.69 8.17 14.21
N LYS A 30 -5.82 7.63 15.42
CA LYS A 30 -4.88 6.63 15.94
C LYS A 30 -4.97 5.29 15.18
N GLN A 31 -6.18 4.87 14.79
CA GLN A 31 -6.37 3.69 13.95
C GLN A 31 -5.82 3.90 12.54
N ALA A 32 -6.10 5.03 11.90
CA ALA A 32 -5.55 5.38 10.59
C ALA A 32 -4.01 5.47 10.62
N GLN A 33 -3.43 6.02 11.67
CA GLN A 33 -1.97 6.04 11.85
C GLN A 33 -1.36 4.65 12.09
N ALA A 34 -2.06 3.77 12.81
CA ALA A 34 -1.62 2.40 13.02
C ALA A 34 -1.72 1.55 11.74
N GLU A 35 -2.75 1.78 10.93
CA GLU A 35 -2.94 1.09 9.64
C GLU A 35 -1.90 1.54 8.61
N VAL A 36 -1.59 2.84 8.54
CA VAL A 36 -0.50 3.38 7.71
C VAL A 36 0.87 2.89 8.18
N ALA A 37 1.07 2.69 9.50
CA ALA A 37 2.32 2.15 10.05
C ALA A 37 2.50 0.66 9.71
N ALA A 38 1.45 -0.13 9.80
CA ALA A 38 1.51 -1.58 9.51
C ALA A 38 1.78 -1.87 8.02
N ASP A 39 1.19 -1.08 7.11
CA ASP A 39 1.45 -1.19 5.66
C ASP A 39 2.87 -0.73 5.27
N SER A 40 3.50 0.13 6.11
CA SER A 40 4.83 0.69 5.81
C SER A 40 6.00 -0.24 6.18
N GLU A 41 5.80 -1.24 7.02
CA GLU A 41 6.90 -2.12 7.47
C GLU A 41 7.46 -3.00 6.34
N ASN A 42 6.63 -3.39 5.38
CA ASN A 42 7.03 -4.23 4.24
C ASN A 42 7.14 -3.47 2.91
N TYR A 43 6.75 -2.18 2.88
CA TYR A 43 6.83 -1.38 1.67
C TYR A 43 8.29 -1.11 1.30
N ILE A 44 8.65 -1.37 0.05
CA ILE A 44 9.98 -1.03 -0.49
C ILE A 44 9.87 0.28 -1.25
N ILE A 45 10.55 1.29 -0.74
CA ILE A 45 10.62 2.62 -1.35
C ILE A 45 11.22 2.51 -2.75
N GLY A 46 10.63 3.19 -3.71
CA GLY A 46 11.11 3.26 -5.09
C GLY A 46 11.15 4.67 -5.65
N PRO A 47 11.70 4.85 -6.87
CA PRO A 47 11.69 6.14 -7.55
C PRO A 47 10.27 6.69 -7.74
N GLU A 48 10.12 8.01 -7.71
CA GLU A 48 8.86 8.77 -7.77
C GLU A 48 8.02 8.75 -6.47
N ASP A 49 8.38 7.95 -5.45
CA ASP A 49 7.67 7.99 -4.17
C ASP A 49 7.84 9.33 -3.49
N ILE A 50 6.81 9.76 -2.77
CA ILE A 50 6.86 10.98 -1.96
C ILE A 50 6.93 10.58 -0.49
N LEU A 51 7.98 11.01 0.16
CA LEU A 51 8.27 10.73 1.57
C LEU A 51 8.16 12.00 2.40
N TYR A 52 7.55 11.89 3.57
CA TYR A 52 7.62 12.91 4.60
C TYR A 52 8.62 12.46 5.66
N ILE A 53 9.68 13.23 5.80
CA ILE A 53 10.72 13.03 6.80
C ILE A 53 10.49 14.04 7.91
N HIS A 54 10.19 13.55 9.10
CA HIS A 54 10.01 14.37 10.28
C HIS A 54 11.16 14.14 11.26
N VAL A 55 11.82 15.22 11.66
CA VAL A 55 12.87 15.19 12.68
C VAL A 55 12.37 15.95 13.89
N TRP A 56 12.20 15.25 15.01
CA TRP A 56 11.62 15.82 16.22
C TRP A 56 12.42 17.03 16.72
N LYS A 57 11.72 18.15 16.98
CA LYS A 57 12.27 19.46 17.38
C LYS A 57 13.16 20.15 16.34
N GLU A 58 13.30 19.62 15.13
CA GLU A 58 14.12 20.18 14.06
C GLU A 58 13.25 20.49 12.83
N GLU A 59 12.52 21.60 12.86
CA GLU A 59 11.62 21.97 11.76
C GLU A 59 12.35 22.22 10.43
N THR A 60 13.58 22.72 10.50
CA THR A 60 14.42 22.98 9.32
C THR A 60 14.80 21.72 8.57
N LEU A 61 14.85 20.58 9.26
CA LEU A 61 15.16 19.25 8.72
C LEU A 61 13.91 18.45 8.35
N THR A 62 12.73 18.89 8.84
CA THR A 62 11.45 18.26 8.53
C THR A 62 10.99 18.67 7.14
N LYS A 63 10.89 17.73 6.21
CA LYS A 63 10.55 18.00 4.80
C LYS A 63 9.80 16.86 4.14
N THR A 64 9.00 17.24 3.14
CA THR A 64 8.50 16.31 2.11
C THR A 64 9.53 16.27 0.98
N VAL A 65 9.95 15.08 0.60
CA VAL A 65 10.95 14.85 -0.46
C VAL A 65 10.44 13.80 -1.44
N SER A 66 10.78 13.96 -2.71
CA SER A 66 10.54 12.97 -3.75
C SER A 66 11.77 12.09 -3.92
N VAL A 67 11.57 10.79 -4.06
CA VAL A 67 12.63 9.85 -4.43
C VAL A 67 12.95 10.04 -5.91
N ARG A 68 14.20 10.41 -6.19
CA ARG A 68 14.69 10.67 -7.54
C ARG A 68 14.78 9.37 -8.35
N MET A 69 14.97 9.50 -9.67
CA MET A 69 15.10 8.35 -10.58
C MET A 69 16.34 7.49 -10.30
N ASP A 70 17.38 8.08 -9.68
CA ASP A 70 18.57 7.36 -9.20
C ASP A 70 18.35 6.67 -7.84
N GLY A 71 17.13 6.76 -7.29
CA GLY A 71 16.74 6.15 -6.03
C GLY A 71 17.17 6.90 -4.78
N LYS A 72 17.72 8.11 -4.92
CA LYS A 72 18.19 8.92 -3.80
C LYS A 72 17.15 9.98 -3.42
N ILE A 73 17.27 10.47 -2.19
CA ILE A 73 16.60 11.66 -1.68
C ILE A 73 17.64 12.67 -1.22
N SER A 74 17.28 13.96 -1.25
CA SER A 74 18.11 15.04 -0.74
C SER A 74 17.52 15.58 0.55
N VAL A 75 18.33 15.55 1.61
CA VAL A 75 17.95 16.01 2.96
C VAL A 75 18.96 17.04 3.45
N PRO A 76 18.53 18.16 4.06
CA PRO A 76 19.47 19.15 4.60
C PRO A 76 20.50 18.51 5.53
N LEU A 77 21.72 19.00 5.50
CA LEU A 77 22.89 18.54 6.25
C LEU A 77 23.47 17.18 5.79
N ILE A 78 22.66 16.28 5.27
CA ILE A 78 23.08 14.93 4.83
C ILE A 78 23.41 14.92 3.34
N ASP A 79 22.92 15.91 2.58
CA ASP A 79 22.94 16.00 1.12
C ASP A 79 22.14 14.88 0.46
N GLU A 80 22.79 13.82 -0.02
CA GLU A 80 22.13 12.72 -0.73
C GLU A 80 22.23 11.42 0.06
N ILE A 81 21.11 10.68 0.12
CA ILE A 81 21.05 9.37 0.74
C ILE A 81 20.19 8.42 -0.11
N GLN A 82 20.64 7.17 -0.24
CA GLN A 82 19.89 6.12 -0.93
C GLN A 82 18.62 5.78 -0.15
N ALA A 83 17.46 5.94 -0.79
CA ALA A 83 16.15 5.61 -0.25
C ALA A 83 15.51 4.41 -0.97
N ALA A 84 15.61 4.35 -2.30
CA ALA A 84 15.06 3.23 -3.06
C ALA A 84 15.72 1.90 -2.70
N GLY A 85 14.90 0.86 -2.59
CA GLY A 85 15.30 -0.47 -2.15
C GLY A 85 15.29 -0.68 -0.64
N LEU A 86 14.99 0.37 0.14
CA LEU A 86 14.87 0.31 1.59
C LEU A 86 13.40 0.33 2.02
N THR A 87 13.11 -0.23 3.19
CA THR A 87 11.85 0.05 3.87
C THR A 87 11.90 1.42 4.56
N PRO A 88 10.75 2.04 4.90
CA PRO A 88 10.72 3.28 5.68
C PRO A 88 11.49 3.17 7.01
N LEU A 89 11.45 2.00 7.65
CA LEU A 89 12.18 1.76 8.89
C LEU A 89 13.70 1.76 8.65
N GLN A 90 14.18 1.07 7.63
CA GLN A 90 15.60 1.05 7.26
C GLN A 90 16.10 2.45 6.86
N LEU A 91 15.28 3.23 6.14
CA LEU A 91 15.63 4.61 5.79
C LEU A 91 15.68 5.49 7.04
N LYS A 92 14.73 5.35 7.98
CA LYS A 92 14.75 6.03 9.28
C LYS A 92 16.06 5.77 10.03
N GLU A 93 16.49 4.51 10.12
CA GLU A 93 17.74 4.13 10.80
C GLU A 93 18.95 4.79 10.16
N LYS A 94 19.05 4.75 8.83
CA LYS A 94 20.12 5.41 8.08
C LYS A 94 20.14 6.92 8.26
N LEU A 95 18.96 7.57 8.21
CA LEU A 95 18.86 9.01 8.43
C LEU A 95 19.25 9.38 9.86
N THR A 96 18.78 8.61 10.86
CA THR A 96 19.13 8.82 12.26
C THR A 96 20.66 8.73 12.46
N GLU A 97 21.30 7.74 11.87
CA GLU A 97 22.74 7.55 12.00
C GLU A 97 23.52 8.73 11.40
N ARG A 98 23.15 9.17 10.18
CA ARG A 98 23.79 10.29 9.51
C ARG A 98 23.57 11.63 10.23
N LEU A 99 22.38 11.83 10.82
CA LEU A 99 22.07 13.06 11.54
C LEU A 99 22.76 13.21 12.89
N LYS A 100 23.27 12.14 13.49
CA LYS A 100 24.03 12.21 14.75
C LYS A 100 25.28 13.07 14.66
N GLU A 101 25.82 13.28 13.47
CA GLU A 101 26.97 14.17 13.25
C GLU A 101 26.60 15.66 13.42
N PHE A 102 25.30 16.00 13.32
CA PHE A 102 24.81 17.39 13.29
C PHE A 102 23.81 17.70 14.39
N VAL A 103 23.11 16.69 14.91
CA VAL A 103 22.01 16.82 15.89
C VAL A 103 22.25 15.88 17.05
N GLU A 104 22.15 16.38 18.27
CA GLU A 104 22.20 15.55 19.46
C GLU A 104 20.94 14.71 19.61
N ALA A 105 21.08 13.37 19.66
CA ALA A 105 20.00 12.40 19.80
C ALA A 105 18.82 12.59 18.78
N PRO A 106 19.05 12.56 17.46
CA PRO A 106 18.01 12.81 16.47
C PRO A 106 16.93 11.71 16.52
N ASN A 107 15.66 12.13 16.55
CA ASN A 107 14.52 11.24 16.46
C ASN A 107 13.82 11.48 15.12
N VAL A 108 14.00 10.53 14.21
CA VAL A 108 13.51 10.61 12.82
C VAL A 108 12.26 9.74 12.65
N THR A 109 11.29 10.23 11.90
CA THR A 109 10.15 9.46 11.41
C THR A 109 10.09 9.59 9.89
N VAL A 110 9.91 8.47 9.18
CA VAL A 110 9.74 8.43 7.72
C VAL A 110 8.35 7.91 7.41
N ILE A 111 7.57 8.70 6.67
CA ILE A 111 6.20 8.36 6.26
C ILE A 111 6.15 8.39 4.74
N VAL A 112 5.63 7.32 4.11
CA VAL A 112 5.34 7.29 2.68
C VAL A 112 4.00 8.01 2.46
N MET A 113 4.06 9.22 1.91
CA MET A 113 2.86 10.01 1.59
C MET A 113 2.18 9.51 0.32
N GLU A 114 2.99 9.20 -0.70
CA GLU A 114 2.51 8.66 -1.97
C GLU A 114 3.42 7.53 -2.44
N ALA A 115 2.84 6.34 -2.62
CA ALA A 115 3.48 5.16 -3.19
C ALA A 115 3.34 5.19 -4.72
N ASN A 116 4.19 5.94 -5.41
CA ASN A 116 4.12 6.13 -6.85
C ASN A 116 4.98 5.14 -7.64
N SER A 117 5.93 4.49 -6.99
CA SER A 117 6.86 3.54 -7.60
C SER A 117 6.23 2.18 -7.89
N PHE A 118 5.27 1.75 -7.07
CA PHE A 118 4.61 0.47 -7.25
C PHE A 118 3.41 0.59 -8.20
N LYS A 119 3.67 0.66 -9.50
CA LYS A 119 2.67 0.74 -10.56
C LYS A 119 2.77 -0.43 -11.52
N VAL A 120 1.62 -0.84 -12.06
CA VAL A 120 1.49 -1.86 -13.11
C VAL A 120 0.72 -1.28 -14.30
N TYR A 121 0.96 -1.84 -15.46
CA TYR A 121 0.36 -1.39 -16.72
C TYR A 121 -0.61 -2.45 -17.21
N VAL A 122 -1.85 -2.08 -17.52
CA VAL A 122 -2.88 -3.01 -17.99
C VAL A 122 -3.37 -2.58 -19.36
N SER A 123 -3.34 -3.51 -20.30
CA SER A 123 -3.77 -3.27 -21.68
C SER A 123 -4.56 -4.45 -22.25
N GLY A 124 -5.27 -4.20 -23.36
CA GLY A 124 -6.07 -5.20 -24.07
C GLY A 124 -7.51 -5.28 -23.60
N GLN A 125 -8.09 -6.47 -23.56
CA GLN A 125 -9.52 -6.73 -23.38
C GLN A 125 -9.96 -6.69 -21.91
N VAL A 126 -9.76 -5.55 -21.25
CA VAL A 126 -10.28 -5.22 -19.91
C VAL A 126 -11.18 -4.01 -19.99
N LYS A 127 -12.09 -3.82 -19.03
CA LYS A 127 -13.03 -2.70 -19.04
C LYS A 127 -12.37 -1.33 -18.87
N ALA A 128 -11.31 -1.26 -18.07
CA ALA A 128 -10.57 -0.04 -17.83
C ALA A 128 -9.04 -0.29 -18.01
N PRO A 129 -8.51 -0.27 -19.24
CA PRO A 129 -7.07 -0.34 -19.45
C PRO A 129 -6.39 0.93 -18.95
N GLY A 130 -5.14 0.83 -18.46
CA GLY A 130 -4.41 1.99 -17.95
C GLY A 130 -3.27 1.62 -17.02
N VAL A 131 -2.80 2.61 -16.25
CA VAL A 131 -1.76 2.47 -15.24
C VAL A 131 -2.41 2.42 -13.85
N TYR A 132 -2.09 1.39 -13.09
CA TYR A 132 -2.63 1.19 -11.74
C TYR A 132 -1.51 1.25 -10.72
N ARG A 133 -1.65 2.15 -9.73
CA ARG A 133 -0.78 2.22 -8.57
C ARG A 133 -1.29 1.26 -7.51
N LEU A 134 -0.42 0.38 -7.07
CA LEU A 134 -0.73 -0.62 -6.04
C LEU A 134 -0.11 -0.17 -4.73
N ARG A 135 -0.90 -0.17 -3.66
CA ARG A 135 -0.44 0.29 -2.32
C ARG A 135 0.01 -0.87 -1.43
N SER A 136 -0.38 -2.08 -1.79
CA SER A 136 -0.05 -3.31 -1.07
C SER A 136 0.17 -4.45 -2.06
N GLU A 137 0.61 -5.59 -1.55
CA GLU A 137 0.69 -6.81 -2.35
C GLU A 137 -0.66 -7.10 -3.01
N THR A 138 -0.65 -7.13 -4.33
CA THR A 138 -1.86 -7.30 -5.14
C THR A 138 -1.68 -8.48 -6.08
N SER A 139 -2.61 -9.41 -6.07
CA SER A 139 -2.62 -10.55 -6.99
C SER A 139 -3.24 -10.16 -8.35
N LEU A 140 -2.99 -11.00 -9.36
CA LEU A 140 -3.60 -10.80 -10.68
C LEU A 140 -5.14 -10.75 -10.60
N ALA A 141 -5.77 -11.61 -9.78
CA ALA A 141 -7.22 -11.63 -9.64
C ALA A 141 -7.76 -10.33 -9.01
N GLN A 142 -7.06 -9.77 -8.03
CA GLN A 142 -7.42 -8.48 -7.44
C GLN A 142 -7.29 -7.35 -8.47
N LEU A 143 -6.18 -7.33 -9.25
CA LEU A 143 -6.01 -6.34 -10.30
C LEU A 143 -7.15 -6.42 -11.34
N ILE A 144 -7.53 -7.62 -11.77
CA ILE A 144 -8.65 -7.80 -12.70
C ILE A 144 -9.96 -7.22 -12.12
N SER A 145 -10.19 -7.36 -10.84
CA SER A 145 -11.33 -6.72 -10.16
C SER A 145 -11.22 -5.19 -10.16
N MET A 146 -10.02 -4.64 -9.92
CA MET A 146 -9.78 -3.19 -9.93
C MET A 146 -10.01 -2.56 -11.32
N VAL A 147 -9.66 -3.27 -12.40
CA VAL A 147 -9.90 -2.81 -13.78
C VAL A 147 -11.35 -3.02 -14.26
N GLY A 148 -12.25 -3.44 -13.37
CA GLY A 148 -13.66 -3.67 -13.66
C GLY A 148 -13.96 -4.99 -14.39
N GLY A 149 -12.98 -5.90 -14.47
CA GLY A 149 -13.11 -7.19 -15.14
C GLY A 149 -12.78 -7.15 -16.63
N PHE A 150 -13.14 -8.20 -17.31
CA PHE A 150 -12.88 -8.42 -18.74
C PHE A 150 -13.97 -7.87 -19.64
N THR A 151 -13.62 -7.59 -20.90
CA THR A 151 -14.60 -7.39 -21.97
C THR A 151 -15.11 -8.75 -22.48
N GLU A 152 -16.15 -8.72 -23.30
CA GLU A 152 -16.73 -9.94 -23.92
C GLU A 152 -15.75 -10.68 -24.85
N TRP A 153 -14.77 -9.95 -25.37
CA TRP A 153 -13.80 -10.47 -26.35
C TRP A 153 -12.52 -11.01 -25.70
N ALA A 154 -12.42 -10.94 -24.38
CA ALA A 154 -11.20 -11.27 -23.67
C ALA A 154 -10.88 -12.77 -23.69
N ASN A 155 -9.64 -13.10 -24.07
CA ASN A 155 -9.13 -14.46 -23.93
C ASN A 155 -8.53 -14.68 -22.53
N GLN A 156 -9.41 -14.95 -21.57
CA GLN A 156 -9.04 -15.19 -20.17
C GLN A 156 -8.09 -16.39 -19.94
N SER A 157 -7.91 -17.25 -20.93
CA SER A 157 -7.04 -18.42 -20.83
C SER A 157 -5.59 -18.13 -21.21
N LYS A 158 -5.29 -16.93 -21.76
CA LYS A 158 -3.99 -16.54 -22.27
C LYS A 158 -3.56 -15.15 -21.86
N ILE A 159 -3.82 -14.74 -20.61
CA ILE A 159 -3.33 -13.47 -20.09
C ILE A 159 -1.80 -13.53 -20.03
N ILE A 160 -1.15 -12.45 -20.45
CA ILE A 160 0.29 -12.34 -20.50
C ILE A 160 0.73 -11.30 -19.46
N ILE A 161 1.67 -11.68 -18.62
CA ILE A 161 2.39 -10.76 -17.72
C ILE A 161 3.81 -10.64 -18.25
N ILE A 162 4.23 -9.45 -18.62
CA ILE A 162 5.62 -9.12 -18.94
C ILE A 162 6.24 -8.51 -17.69
N ARG A 163 7.25 -9.15 -17.15
CA ARG A 163 7.97 -8.75 -15.95
C ARG A 163 9.44 -8.56 -16.26
N LYS A 164 10.02 -7.47 -15.78
CA LYS A 164 11.46 -7.25 -15.87
C LYS A 164 12.13 -7.76 -14.59
N GLU A 165 12.97 -8.77 -14.71
CA GLU A 165 13.79 -9.33 -13.62
C GLU A 165 15.25 -9.32 -14.07
N ASP A 166 16.14 -8.76 -13.26
CA ASP A 166 17.59 -8.69 -13.52
C ASP A 166 17.97 -8.11 -14.90
N GLY A 167 17.20 -7.10 -15.32
CA GLY A 167 17.40 -6.45 -16.63
C GLY A 167 16.85 -7.21 -17.83
N LYS A 168 16.31 -8.42 -17.64
CA LYS A 168 15.71 -9.26 -18.68
C LYS A 168 14.20 -9.27 -18.58
N GLU A 169 13.53 -9.28 -19.73
CA GLU A 169 12.09 -9.44 -19.79
C GLU A 169 11.70 -10.93 -19.71
N LYS A 170 10.79 -11.22 -18.79
CA LYS A 170 10.19 -12.55 -18.63
C LYS A 170 8.71 -12.46 -18.98
N ARG A 171 8.29 -13.33 -19.90
CA ARG A 171 6.90 -13.46 -20.27
C ARG A 171 6.27 -14.64 -19.52
N ILE A 172 5.21 -14.36 -18.76
CA ILE A 172 4.45 -15.35 -17.99
C ILE A 172 3.05 -15.42 -18.58
N THR A 173 2.62 -16.60 -19.00
CA THR A 173 1.27 -16.81 -19.52
C THR A 173 0.40 -17.40 -18.42
N VAL A 174 -0.74 -16.77 -18.14
CA VAL A 174 -1.66 -17.15 -17.07
C VAL A 174 -3.02 -17.53 -17.63
N ASN A 175 -3.54 -18.65 -17.17
CA ASN A 175 -4.90 -19.08 -17.45
C ASN A 175 -5.81 -18.67 -16.26
N TYR A 176 -6.48 -17.53 -16.40
CA TYR A 176 -7.34 -16.99 -15.36
C TYR A 176 -8.56 -17.89 -15.07
N LYS A 177 -9.08 -18.60 -16.08
CA LYS A 177 -10.19 -19.55 -15.89
C LYS A 177 -9.84 -20.67 -14.92
N LYS A 178 -8.57 -21.10 -14.87
CA LYS A 178 -8.11 -22.10 -13.89
C LYS A 178 -8.03 -21.53 -12.47
N ILE A 179 -7.63 -20.25 -12.35
CA ILE A 179 -7.58 -19.57 -11.04
C ILE A 179 -8.97 -19.52 -10.42
N ILE A 180 -9.98 -19.02 -11.16
CA ILE A 180 -11.35 -18.87 -10.64
C ILE A 180 -12.05 -20.20 -10.36
N LYS A 181 -11.64 -21.29 -11.02
CA LYS A 181 -12.12 -22.65 -10.75
C LYS A 181 -11.41 -23.33 -9.57
N GLY A 182 -10.33 -22.71 -9.05
CA GLY A 182 -9.49 -23.32 -8.02
C GLY A 182 -8.62 -24.49 -8.51
N GLU A 183 -8.51 -24.69 -9.84
CA GLU A 183 -7.73 -25.78 -10.43
C GLU A 183 -6.20 -25.53 -10.30
N ASP A 184 -5.79 -24.25 -10.32
CA ASP A 184 -4.38 -23.87 -10.22
C ASP A 184 -4.25 -22.49 -9.53
N LEU A 185 -4.22 -22.52 -8.22
CA LEU A 185 -4.08 -21.29 -7.40
C LEU A 185 -2.69 -20.67 -7.51
N GLY A 186 -1.66 -21.44 -7.87
CA GLY A 186 -0.30 -20.94 -8.08
C GLY A 186 -0.18 -19.98 -9.26
N LEU A 187 -1.15 -19.97 -10.17
CA LEU A 187 -1.23 -19.00 -11.27
C LEU A 187 -1.76 -17.62 -10.84
N ASN A 188 -2.34 -17.50 -9.64
CA ASN A 188 -2.75 -16.21 -9.10
C ASN A 188 -1.55 -15.46 -8.54
N LEU A 189 -0.65 -15.06 -9.42
CA LEU A 189 0.63 -14.46 -9.10
C LEU A 189 0.45 -13.11 -8.39
N THR A 190 1.28 -12.85 -7.39
CA THR A 190 1.50 -11.51 -6.85
C THR A 190 2.23 -10.66 -7.88
N LEU A 191 1.68 -9.49 -8.16
CA LEU A 191 2.22 -8.54 -9.11
C LEU A 191 3.43 -7.81 -8.53
N LYS A 192 4.36 -7.42 -9.41
CA LYS A 192 5.53 -6.63 -9.06
C LYS A 192 5.47 -5.26 -9.74
N ALA A 193 6.17 -4.28 -9.16
CA ALA A 193 6.32 -2.96 -9.77
C ALA A 193 6.86 -3.09 -11.20
N GLY A 194 6.23 -2.38 -12.13
CA GLY A 194 6.61 -2.41 -13.55
C GLY A 194 6.03 -3.57 -14.36
N ASP A 195 5.26 -4.48 -13.77
CA ASP A 195 4.58 -5.53 -14.52
C ASP A 195 3.65 -4.92 -15.59
N THR A 196 3.69 -5.49 -16.79
CA THR A 196 2.74 -5.17 -17.86
C THR A 196 1.82 -6.36 -18.09
N ILE A 197 0.53 -6.15 -17.88
CA ILE A 197 -0.52 -7.16 -18.01
C ILE A 197 -1.25 -6.93 -19.33
N ILE A 198 -1.20 -7.91 -20.22
CA ILE A 198 -1.85 -7.87 -21.52
C ILE A 198 -2.95 -8.93 -21.54
N VAL A 199 -4.19 -8.49 -21.79
CA VAL A 199 -5.34 -9.38 -21.94
C VAL A 199 -5.70 -9.44 -23.44
N PRO A 200 -5.42 -10.55 -24.14
CA PRO A 200 -5.74 -10.69 -25.55
C PRO A 200 -7.23 -10.75 -25.81
#